data_4e75586e96edd3b0454327ca97e81d1a
#
_entry.id   4e75586e96edd3b0454327ca97e81d1a
#
_cell.length_a   1.000
_cell.length_b   1.000
_cell.length_c   1.000
_cell.angle_alpha   90.00
_cell.angle_beta   90.00
_cell.angle_gamma   90.00
#
_symmetry.space_group_name_H-M   'P 1'
#
loop_
_entity.id
_entity.type
_entity.pdbx_description
1 polymer ?
#
loop_
_entity_poly.entity_id
_entity_poly.type
_entity_poly.pdbx_seq_one_letter_code
_entity_poly.pdbx_strand_id
1 'polypeptide(L)'
;MVMIVAGHAIVHGLGFGNIQANTNNNQFGLTYFEMNSFLAIAVNCFFWISGYFQIKRRISRAIELIVETMGYILLLNIILYIMNYSGVVYYLDILRIIKRVLFFYQGYWFLTAYLILFIISPYLNKMVEVLSQDEKKELLITLFLINSFCGFVLKIASLDSGFSVVQGVYMYLVGSLCRTDDIQNFFKKKGKILNVLFVIFGLLNGCAAYIFGSKGYNEVAWRMFSYNSPVIVFMAIVACLSVVHCSRSSKICDKLGKLSRYSLAAYLLTDYPLIREVVFLPLKYMNSMSDFEKILLIFLYAIMLTFVCMGIDSIRKCLYNYIENKLNI
;
A
#
# COMPACT_ATOMS: atom_id res chain seq x y z
N MET A 1 -2.84 6.49 2.47
CA MET A 1 -3.43 5.50 3.38
C MET A 1 -4.88 5.19 3.01
N VAL A 2 -5.78 6.16 2.82
CA VAL A 2 -7.19 5.90 2.42
C VAL A 2 -7.30 4.95 1.21
N MET A 3 -6.47 5.13 0.18
CA MET A 3 -6.44 4.22 -0.99
C MET A 3 -6.09 2.78 -0.63
N ILE A 4 -5.18 2.57 0.34
CA ILE A 4 -4.84 1.22 0.83
C ILE A 4 -6.03 0.61 1.56
N VAL A 5 -6.68 1.37 2.46
CA VAL A 5 -7.85 0.89 3.19
C VAL A 5 -9.01 0.59 2.24
N ALA A 6 -9.23 1.43 1.21
CA ALA A 6 -10.23 1.17 0.17
C ALA A 6 -9.89 -0.09 -0.65
N GLY A 7 -8.61 -0.30 -0.99
CA GLY A 7 -8.14 -1.52 -1.63
C GLY A 7 -8.39 -2.77 -0.77
N HIS A 8 -8.07 -2.72 0.53
CA HIS A 8 -8.38 -3.80 1.47
C HIS A 8 -9.88 -4.06 1.57
N ALA A 9 -10.70 -3.00 1.58
CA ALA A 9 -12.17 -3.13 1.59
C ALA A 9 -12.69 -3.89 0.37
N ILE A 10 -12.18 -3.60 -0.82
CA ILE A 10 -12.58 -4.30 -2.05
C ILE A 10 -12.01 -5.72 -2.08
N VAL A 11 -10.72 -5.85 -1.85
CA VAL A 11 -10.00 -7.14 -2.02
C VAL A 11 -10.42 -8.14 -0.94
N HIS A 12 -10.48 -7.72 0.32
CA HIS A 12 -10.79 -8.61 1.44
C HIS A 12 -12.24 -8.49 1.90
N GLY A 13 -12.80 -7.28 1.94
CA GLY A 13 -14.16 -7.04 2.43
C GLY A 13 -15.22 -7.58 1.49
N LEU A 14 -15.13 -7.26 0.20
CA LEU A 14 -16.06 -7.75 -0.82
C LEU A 14 -15.63 -9.08 -1.45
N GLY A 15 -14.42 -9.55 -1.17
CA GLY A 15 -13.90 -10.80 -1.75
C GLY A 15 -13.42 -10.67 -3.19
N PHE A 16 -13.14 -9.46 -3.68
CA PHE A 16 -12.59 -9.24 -5.03
C PHE A 16 -11.24 -9.96 -5.22
N GLY A 17 -10.46 -10.14 -4.15
CA GLY A 17 -9.23 -10.94 -4.16
C GLY A 17 -9.44 -12.42 -4.52
N ASN A 18 -10.64 -12.96 -4.31
CA ASN A 18 -10.99 -14.33 -4.63
C ASN A 18 -11.27 -14.56 -6.13
N ILE A 19 -11.16 -13.52 -6.97
CA ILE A 19 -11.31 -13.64 -8.43
C ILE A 19 -10.37 -14.69 -9.01
N GLN A 20 -9.16 -14.84 -8.45
CA GLN A 20 -8.23 -15.90 -8.88
C GLN A 20 -8.80 -17.31 -8.70
N ALA A 21 -9.62 -17.53 -7.68
CA ALA A 21 -10.17 -18.84 -7.32
C ALA A 21 -11.57 -19.09 -7.90
N ASN A 22 -12.32 -18.05 -8.29
CA ASN A 22 -13.69 -18.16 -8.76
C ASN A 22 -13.77 -18.19 -10.28
N THR A 23 -14.34 -19.27 -10.81
CA THR A 23 -14.62 -19.44 -12.24
C THR A 23 -15.80 -18.60 -12.74
N ASN A 24 -16.64 -18.07 -11.84
CA ASN A 24 -17.80 -17.24 -12.16
C ASN A 24 -17.58 -15.78 -11.76
N ASN A 25 -16.97 -15.02 -12.64
CA ASN A 25 -16.61 -13.60 -12.39
C ASN A 25 -17.76 -12.58 -12.60
N ASN A 26 -18.97 -13.04 -12.85
CA ASN A 26 -20.14 -12.16 -13.05
C ASN A 26 -20.58 -11.40 -11.76
N GLN A 27 -19.86 -11.60 -10.65
CA GLN A 27 -20.20 -10.98 -9.36
C GLN A 27 -19.75 -9.51 -9.25
N PHE A 28 -18.77 -9.10 -10.07
CA PHE A 28 -18.21 -7.76 -10.02
C PHE A 28 -18.32 -7.07 -11.38
N GLY A 29 -18.98 -5.90 -11.40
CA GLY A 29 -19.06 -5.05 -12.58
C GLY A 29 -17.72 -4.42 -12.97
N LEU A 30 -17.64 -3.87 -14.19
CA LEU A 30 -16.47 -3.18 -14.73
C LEU A 30 -15.90 -2.12 -13.78
N THR A 31 -16.74 -1.37 -13.11
CA THR A 31 -16.37 -0.30 -12.19
C THR A 31 -15.45 -0.75 -11.04
N TYR A 32 -15.59 -1.99 -10.56
CA TYR A 32 -14.68 -2.55 -9.53
C TYR A 32 -13.28 -2.78 -10.07
N PHE A 33 -13.15 -3.25 -11.30
CA PHE A 33 -11.87 -3.46 -11.96
C PHE A 33 -11.16 -2.13 -12.24
N GLU A 34 -11.90 -1.12 -12.74
CA GLU A 34 -11.37 0.21 -12.96
C GLU A 34 -10.92 0.85 -11.64
N MET A 35 -11.76 0.80 -10.60
CA MET A 35 -11.42 1.33 -9.29
C MET A 35 -10.18 0.65 -8.70
N ASN A 36 -10.10 -0.69 -8.78
CA ASN A 36 -8.93 -1.41 -8.27
C ASN A 36 -7.65 -1.05 -9.04
N SER A 37 -7.74 -0.73 -10.34
CA SER A 37 -6.62 -0.22 -11.13
C SER A 37 -6.06 1.08 -10.55
N PHE A 38 -6.93 2.03 -10.15
CA PHE A 38 -6.49 3.26 -9.51
C PHE A 38 -5.98 3.06 -8.07
N LEU A 39 -6.54 2.10 -7.32
CA LEU A 39 -6.11 1.83 -5.95
C LEU A 39 -4.77 1.07 -5.87
N ALA A 40 -4.47 0.24 -6.87
CA ALA A 40 -3.26 -0.57 -6.91
C ALA A 40 -1.96 0.25 -6.90
N ILE A 41 -2.00 1.54 -7.28
CA ILE A 41 -0.82 2.42 -7.24
C ILE A 41 -0.37 2.76 -5.81
N ALA A 42 -1.23 2.58 -4.80
CA ALA A 42 -1.03 3.14 -3.47
C ALA A 42 0.28 2.69 -2.81
N VAL A 43 0.63 1.40 -2.93
CA VAL A 43 1.87 0.84 -2.36
C VAL A 43 3.10 1.44 -3.05
N ASN A 44 3.08 1.54 -4.38
CA ASN A 44 4.15 2.17 -5.15
C ASN A 44 4.33 3.64 -4.76
N CYS A 45 3.25 4.37 -4.50
CA CYS A 45 3.31 5.74 -4.02
C CYS A 45 4.04 5.85 -2.67
N PHE A 46 3.86 4.90 -1.74
CA PHE A 46 4.57 4.90 -0.46
C PHE A 46 6.08 4.76 -0.63
N PHE A 47 6.52 3.81 -1.44
CA PHE A 47 7.94 3.63 -1.71
C PHE A 47 8.51 4.84 -2.46
N TRP A 48 7.78 5.37 -3.45
CA TRP A 48 8.17 6.55 -4.21
C TRP A 48 8.33 7.78 -3.30
N ILE A 49 7.35 8.06 -2.43
CA ILE A 49 7.39 9.18 -1.47
C ILE A 49 8.61 9.03 -0.55
N SER A 50 8.87 7.81 -0.08
CA SER A 50 10.04 7.52 0.78
C SER A 50 11.36 7.83 0.08
N GLY A 51 11.46 7.55 -1.23
CA GLY A 51 12.61 7.90 -2.06
C GLY A 51 12.70 9.40 -2.35
N TYR A 52 11.57 10.03 -2.69
CA TYR A 52 11.51 11.45 -2.99
C TYR A 52 11.99 12.31 -1.81
N PHE A 53 11.60 11.97 -0.59
CA PHE A 53 12.06 12.66 0.62
C PHE A 53 13.35 12.10 1.21
N GLN A 54 13.86 10.99 0.68
CA GLN A 54 15.07 10.30 1.14
C GLN A 54 15.02 9.94 2.63
N ILE A 55 14.81 8.67 2.93
CA ILE A 55 14.76 8.18 4.31
C ILE A 55 16.06 8.55 5.04
N LYS A 56 15.93 9.28 6.16
CA LYS A 56 17.00 9.49 7.12
C LYS A 56 16.95 8.38 8.17
N ARG A 57 17.83 7.38 8.02
CA ARG A 57 17.85 6.23 8.92
C ARG A 57 18.16 6.65 10.36
N ARG A 58 17.23 6.33 11.25
CA ARG A 58 17.41 6.40 12.71
C ARG A 58 17.04 5.04 13.28
N ILE A 59 17.95 4.36 13.98
CA ILE A 59 17.70 3.03 14.53
C ILE A 59 16.49 3.04 15.49
N SER A 60 16.37 4.09 16.31
CA SER A 60 15.20 4.29 17.18
C SER A 60 13.87 4.23 16.40
N ARG A 61 13.81 4.78 15.18
CA ARG A 61 12.60 4.73 14.37
C ARG A 61 12.27 3.32 13.86
N ALA A 62 13.29 2.55 13.50
CA ALA A 62 13.09 1.15 13.11
C ALA A 62 12.56 0.32 14.29
N ILE A 63 13.15 0.50 15.49
CA ILE A 63 12.69 -0.15 16.72
C ILE A 63 11.25 0.26 17.04
N GLU A 64 10.93 1.55 16.95
CA GLU A 64 9.57 2.06 17.16
C GLU A 64 8.56 1.37 16.22
N LEU A 65 8.86 1.24 14.93
CA LEU A 65 7.99 0.57 13.97
C LEU A 65 7.78 -0.93 14.30
N ILE A 66 8.84 -1.62 14.72
CA ILE A 66 8.77 -3.03 15.12
C ILE A 66 7.92 -3.17 16.37
N VAL A 67 8.20 -2.40 17.42
CA VAL A 67 7.48 -2.45 18.70
C VAL A 67 6.01 -2.07 18.50
N GLU A 68 5.73 -1.05 17.70
CA GLU A 68 4.37 -0.65 17.34
C GLU A 68 3.61 -1.81 16.68
N THR A 69 4.22 -2.47 15.70
CA THR A 69 3.61 -3.61 15.00
C THR A 69 3.37 -4.78 15.92
N MET A 70 4.37 -5.16 16.72
CA MET A 70 4.25 -6.24 17.70
C MET A 70 3.15 -5.93 18.73
N GLY A 71 3.08 -4.67 19.18
CA GLY A 71 2.05 -4.20 20.11
C GLY A 71 0.63 -4.31 19.54
N TYR A 72 0.43 -3.91 18.28
CA TYR A 72 -0.87 -4.08 17.61
C TYR A 72 -1.24 -5.54 17.43
N ILE A 73 -0.31 -6.41 17.00
CA ILE A 73 -0.58 -7.85 16.86
C ILE A 73 -0.98 -8.45 18.20
N LEU A 74 -0.25 -8.12 19.28
CA LEU A 74 -0.55 -8.60 20.60
C LEU A 74 -1.95 -8.12 21.07
N LEU A 75 -2.23 -6.82 20.94
CA LEU A 75 -3.52 -6.23 21.32
C LEU A 75 -4.68 -6.89 20.57
N LEU A 76 -4.55 -7.05 19.25
CA LEU A 76 -5.58 -7.66 18.43
C LEU A 76 -5.83 -9.13 18.80
N ASN A 77 -4.79 -9.89 19.10
CA ASN A 77 -4.94 -11.28 19.55
C ASN A 77 -5.58 -11.36 20.95
N ILE A 78 -5.26 -10.43 21.85
CA ILE A 78 -5.91 -10.36 23.18
C ILE A 78 -7.40 -10.02 23.04
N ILE A 79 -7.75 -9.04 22.20
CA ILE A 79 -9.15 -8.68 21.94
C ILE A 79 -9.92 -9.88 21.39
N LEU A 80 -9.36 -10.59 20.39
CA LEU A 80 -9.98 -11.78 19.82
C LEU A 80 -10.15 -12.90 20.84
N TYR A 81 -9.18 -13.08 21.73
CA TYR A 81 -9.26 -14.06 22.82
C TYR A 81 -10.37 -13.73 23.82
N ILE A 82 -10.47 -12.47 24.25
CA ILE A 82 -11.49 -12.02 25.21
C ILE A 82 -12.89 -12.10 24.58
N MET A 83 -13.04 -11.69 23.33
CA MET A 83 -14.34 -11.68 22.66
C MET A 83 -14.87 -13.08 22.33
N ASN A 84 -14.04 -14.12 22.46
CA ASN A 84 -14.38 -15.50 22.12
C ASN A 84 -15.20 -15.57 20.81
N TYR A 85 -14.66 -14.95 19.74
CA TYR A 85 -15.38 -14.75 18.49
C TYR A 85 -15.64 -16.12 17.85
N SER A 86 -16.84 -16.63 18.09
CA SER A 86 -17.26 -18.00 17.84
C SER A 86 -17.35 -18.41 16.35
N GLY A 87 -17.07 -17.50 15.42
CA GLY A 87 -17.06 -17.79 14.00
C GLY A 87 -15.67 -18.10 13.42
N VAL A 88 -14.62 -17.70 14.12
CA VAL A 88 -13.23 -17.99 13.80
C VAL A 88 -12.67 -18.83 14.93
N VAL A 89 -12.98 -20.13 14.94
CA VAL A 89 -12.44 -21.10 15.91
C VAL A 89 -10.94 -21.31 15.60
N TYR A 90 -10.17 -20.27 15.86
CA TYR A 90 -8.76 -20.45 16.10
C TYR A 90 -8.61 -20.65 17.59
N TYR A 91 -8.27 -21.85 18.00
CA TYR A 91 -7.67 -22.08 19.30
C TYR A 91 -6.47 -21.11 19.39
N LEU A 92 -6.68 -19.97 20.06
CA LEU A 92 -5.64 -19.00 20.34
C LEU A 92 -4.81 -19.54 21.50
N ASP A 93 -3.98 -20.54 21.20
CA ASP A 93 -2.94 -20.98 22.08
C ASP A 93 -1.93 -19.83 22.26
N ILE A 94 -1.51 -19.60 23.50
CA ILE A 94 -0.53 -18.57 23.87
C ILE A 94 0.73 -18.69 23.00
N LEU A 95 1.17 -19.91 22.70
CA LEU A 95 2.32 -20.15 21.82
C LEU A 95 2.10 -19.62 20.40
N ARG A 96 0.89 -19.70 19.86
CA ARG A 96 0.55 -19.12 18.55
C ARG A 96 0.56 -17.60 18.58
N ILE A 97 0.07 -16.98 19.66
CA ILE A 97 0.14 -15.52 19.85
C ILE A 97 1.60 -15.08 19.88
N ILE A 98 2.43 -15.72 20.69
CA ILE A 98 3.87 -15.42 20.79
C ILE A 98 4.53 -15.57 19.41
N LYS A 99 4.28 -16.66 18.69
CA LYS A 99 4.82 -16.86 17.33
C LYS A 99 4.39 -15.74 16.39
N ARG A 100 3.13 -15.32 16.39
CA ARG A 100 2.65 -14.24 15.51
C ARG A 100 3.29 -12.90 15.84
N VAL A 101 3.49 -12.61 17.12
CA VAL A 101 4.16 -11.38 17.57
C VAL A 101 5.63 -11.40 17.15
N LEU A 102 6.36 -12.50 17.38
CA LEU A 102 7.78 -12.61 17.03
C LEU A 102 8.02 -12.70 15.53
N PHE A 103 7.13 -13.38 14.80
CA PHE A 103 7.21 -13.56 13.34
C PHE A 103 6.24 -12.65 12.59
N PHE A 104 6.06 -11.40 13.05
CA PHE A 104 5.15 -10.41 12.46
C PHE A 104 5.36 -10.21 10.95
N TYR A 105 6.58 -10.41 10.46
CA TYR A 105 6.95 -10.30 9.05
C TYR A 105 6.19 -11.27 8.13
N GLN A 106 5.67 -12.38 8.64
CA GLN A 106 4.87 -13.34 7.87
C GLN A 106 3.46 -12.83 7.53
N GLY A 107 2.94 -11.89 8.33
CA GLY A 107 1.61 -11.30 8.14
C GLY A 107 1.61 -9.97 7.40
N TYR A 108 2.75 -9.26 7.36
CA TYR A 108 2.85 -7.89 6.85
C TYR A 108 4.02 -7.72 5.87
N TRP A 109 3.84 -8.24 4.66
CA TRP A 109 4.88 -8.21 3.63
C TRP A 109 5.41 -6.79 3.33
N PHE A 110 4.48 -5.81 3.25
CA PHE A 110 4.86 -4.42 2.98
C PHE A 110 5.75 -3.84 4.08
N LEU A 111 5.41 -4.08 5.34
CA LEU A 111 6.22 -3.62 6.47
C LEU A 111 7.62 -4.25 6.44
N THR A 112 7.70 -5.54 6.14
CA THR A 112 8.98 -6.26 6.00
C THR A 112 9.84 -5.64 4.89
N ALA A 113 9.24 -5.42 3.72
CA ALA A 113 9.91 -4.77 2.59
C ALA A 113 10.35 -3.34 2.96
N TYR A 114 9.49 -2.60 3.66
CA TYR A 114 9.79 -1.24 4.10
C TYR A 114 10.92 -1.19 5.15
N LEU A 115 10.94 -2.10 6.13
CA LEU A 115 12.02 -2.19 7.13
C LEU A 115 13.37 -2.50 6.48
N ILE A 116 13.40 -3.44 5.52
CA ILE A 116 14.62 -3.74 4.76
C ILE A 116 15.06 -2.50 3.98
N LEU A 117 14.14 -1.85 3.27
CA LEU A 117 14.40 -0.61 2.55
C LEU A 117 14.94 0.48 3.50
N PHE A 118 14.34 0.62 4.68
CA PHE A 118 14.77 1.58 5.70
C PHE A 118 16.22 1.33 6.14
N ILE A 119 16.61 0.06 6.33
CA ILE A 119 17.97 -0.31 6.73
C ILE A 119 18.97 0.02 5.63
N ILE A 120 18.65 -0.27 4.36
CA ILE A 120 19.56 -0.07 3.23
C ILE A 120 19.52 1.34 2.65
N SER A 121 18.53 2.17 3.02
CA SER A 121 18.33 3.51 2.44
C SER A 121 19.54 4.44 2.48
N PRO A 122 20.45 4.45 3.50
CA PRO A 122 21.63 5.29 3.46
C PRO A 122 22.60 4.94 2.34
N TYR A 123 22.68 3.65 2.02
CA TYR A 123 23.54 3.17 0.93
C TYR A 123 22.93 3.53 -0.43
N LEU A 124 21.60 3.41 -0.56
CA LEU A 124 20.88 3.83 -1.76
C LEU A 124 21.02 5.35 -1.99
N ASN A 125 20.87 6.16 -0.94
CA ASN A 125 21.04 7.61 -1.03
C ASN A 125 22.45 7.98 -1.49
N LYS A 126 23.49 7.37 -0.87
CA LYS A 126 24.87 7.59 -1.26
C LYS A 126 25.14 7.15 -2.72
N MET A 127 24.57 6.02 -3.14
CA MET A 127 24.68 5.55 -4.52
C MET A 127 24.09 6.58 -5.49
N VAL A 128 22.91 7.11 -5.22
CA VAL A 128 22.27 8.15 -6.07
C VAL A 128 23.10 9.44 -6.14
N GLU A 129 23.80 9.81 -5.07
CA GLU A 129 24.68 10.99 -5.05
C GLU A 129 25.92 10.83 -5.93
N VAL A 130 26.50 9.63 -5.96
CA VAL A 130 27.78 9.36 -6.66
C VAL A 130 27.58 9.04 -8.14
N LEU A 131 26.52 8.36 -8.52
CA LEU A 131 26.26 7.96 -9.91
C LEU A 131 26.05 9.18 -10.83
N SER A 132 26.64 9.11 -12.01
CA SER A 132 26.38 10.04 -13.13
C SER A 132 24.92 9.91 -13.60
N GLN A 133 24.43 10.87 -14.38
CA GLN A 133 23.07 10.84 -14.90
C GLN A 133 22.80 9.64 -15.82
N ASP A 134 23.81 9.21 -16.58
CA ASP A 134 23.66 8.07 -17.50
C ASP A 134 23.64 6.75 -16.73
N GLU A 135 24.50 6.59 -15.72
CA GLU A 135 24.47 5.42 -14.82
C GLU A 135 23.13 5.33 -14.05
N LYS A 136 22.55 6.46 -13.63
CA LYS A 136 21.21 6.50 -13.01
C LYS A 136 20.14 6.01 -13.96
N LYS A 137 20.15 6.43 -15.22
CA LYS A 137 19.21 5.96 -16.23
C LYS A 137 19.37 4.45 -16.50
N GLU A 138 20.62 3.98 -16.65
CA GLU A 138 20.92 2.57 -16.86
C GLU A 138 20.41 1.72 -15.70
N LEU A 139 20.68 2.14 -14.46
CA LEU A 139 20.20 1.48 -13.24
C LEU A 139 18.67 1.38 -13.23
N LEU A 140 17.95 2.48 -13.55
CA LEU A 140 16.49 2.48 -13.58
C LEU A 140 15.94 1.56 -14.67
N ILE A 141 16.54 1.56 -15.85
CA ILE A 141 16.13 0.67 -16.95
C ILE A 141 16.37 -0.78 -16.53
N THR A 142 17.53 -1.09 -15.97
CA THR A 142 17.86 -2.43 -15.47
C THR A 142 16.87 -2.92 -14.42
N LEU A 143 16.58 -2.09 -13.42
CA LEU A 143 15.61 -2.43 -12.39
C LEU A 143 14.18 -2.55 -12.94
N PHE A 144 13.81 -1.71 -13.90
CA PHE A 144 12.53 -1.83 -14.59
C PHE A 144 12.43 -3.17 -15.35
N LEU A 145 13.48 -3.55 -16.08
CA LEU A 145 13.51 -4.84 -16.78
C LEU A 145 13.43 -6.01 -15.80
N ILE A 146 14.18 -5.98 -14.71
CA ILE A 146 14.12 -7.01 -13.68
C ILE A 146 12.71 -7.11 -13.09
N ASN A 147 12.12 -6.01 -12.65
CA ASN A 147 10.80 -6.03 -12.00
C ASN A 147 9.66 -6.31 -12.98
N SER A 148 9.60 -5.53 -14.06
CA SER A 148 8.46 -5.59 -14.97
C SER A 148 8.59 -6.71 -15.99
N PHE A 149 9.77 -6.97 -16.56
CA PHE A 149 9.91 -8.06 -17.51
C PHE A 149 10.03 -9.40 -16.78
N CYS A 150 10.99 -9.55 -15.87
CA CYS A 150 11.18 -10.83 -15.18
C CYS A 150 10.03 -11.14 -14.19
N GLY A 151 9.55 -10.15 -13.45
CA GLY A 151 8.48 -10.35 -12.47
C GLY A 151 7.08 -10.38 -13.09
N PHE A 152 6.72 -9.35 -13.88
CA PHE A 152 5.37 -9.23 -14.43
C PHE A 152 5.15 -10.13 -15.66
N VAL A 153 6.10 -10.21 -16.61
CA VAL A 153 5.94 -10.99 -17.85
C VAL A 153 6.33 -12.46 -17.64
N LEU A 154 7.56 -12.72 -17.15
CA LEU A 154 8.10 -14.07 -17.00
C LEU A 154 7.65 -14.80 -15.74
N LYS A 155 7.00 -14.12 -14.81
CA LYS A 155 6.44 -14.72 -13.56
C LYS A 155 7.51 -15.38 -12.68
N ILE A 156 8.71 -14.80 -12.58
CA ILE A 156 9.71 -15.33 -11.66
C ILE A 156 9.18 -15.18 -10.22
N ALA A 157 9.03 -16.30 -9.51
CA ALA A 157 8.31 -16.40 -8.24
C ALA A 157 8.77 -15.38 -7.17
N SER A 158 10.07 -15.10 -7.07
CA SER A 158 10.63 -14.13 -6.12
C SER A 158 10.29 -12.66 -6.43
N LEU A 159 9.82 -12.38 -7.64
CA LEU A 159 9.49 -11.04 -8.14
C LEU A 159 8.02 -10.93 -8.54
N ASP A 160 7.27 -12.03 -8.46
CA ASP A 160 5.88 -12.08 -8.92
C ASP A 160 5.01 -11.06 -8.21
N SER A 161 4.15 -10.42 -8.99
CA SER A 161 3.17 -9.40 -8.55
C SER A 161 3.78 -8.19 -7.84
N GLY A 162 5.11 -8.10 -7.71
CA GLY A 162 5.80 -6.99 -7.06
C GLY A 162 5.69 -6.95 -5.54
N PHE A 163 5.30 -8.06 -4.89
CA PHE A 163 5.34 -8.22 -3.44
C PHE A 163 6.77 -8.46 -2.96
N SER A 164 7.69 -7.54 -3.28
CA SER A 164 9.12 -7.75 -3.06
C SER A 164 9.86 -6.50 -2.61
N VAL A 165 10.98 -6.70 -1.93
CA VAL A 165 11.93 -5.63 -1.59
C VAL A 165 12.49 -4.96 -2.86
N VAL A 166 12.67 -5.73 -3.94
CA VAL A 166 13.20 -5.22 -5.22
C VAL A 166 12.27 -4.17 -5.81
N GLN A 167 10.94 -4.39 -5.77
CA GLN A 167 9.96 -3.38 -6.16
C GLN A 167 10.05 -2.12 -5.27
N GLY A 168 10.21 -2.31 -3.95
CA GLY A 168 10.39 -1.20 -3.02
C GLY A 168 11.63 -0.37 -3.33
N VAL A 169 12.78 -1.02 -3.57
CA VAL A 169 14.04 -0.36 -3.95
C VAL A 169 13.90 0.37 -5.28
N TYR A 170 13.29 -0.27 -6.28
CA TYR A 170 13.05 0.35 -7.58
C TYR A 170 12.23 1.64 -7.45
N MET A 171 11.07 1.58 -6.81
CA MET A 171 10.20 2.75 -6.63
C MET A 171 10.84 3.83 -5.76
N TYR A 172 11.66 3.44 -4.77
CA TYR A 172 12.45 4.37 -3.97
C TYR A 172 13.45 5.15 -4.82
N LEU A 173 14.21 4.46 -5.67
CA LEU A 173 15.19 5.09 -6.56
C LEU A 173 14.49 5.98 -7.61
N VAL A 174 13.38 5.53 -8.18
CA VAL A 174 12.54 6.37 -9.06
C VAL A 174 12.11 7.65 -8.34
N GLY A 175 11.62 7.54 -7.10
CA GLY A 175 11.22 8.70 -6.29
C GLY A 175 12.39 9.67 -6.04
N SER A 176 13.56 9.13 -5.68
CA SER A 176 14.76 9.93 -5.47
C SER A 176 15.19 10.69 -6.72
N LEU A 177 15.15 10.05 -7.89
CA LEU A 177 15.53 10.66 -9.17
C LEU A 177 14.48 11.65 -9.69
N CYS A 178 13.21 11.48 -9.34
CA CYS A 178 12.16 12.45 -9.68
C CYS A 178 12.36 13.84 -9.05
N ARG A 179 13.33 14.01 -8.17
CA ARG A 179 13.71 15.33 -7.59
C ARG A 179 14.58 16.17 -8.52
N THR A 180 15.18 15.57 -9.55
CA THR A 180 16.06 16.31 -10.47
C THR A 180 15.29 17.37 -11.25
N ASP A 181 15.96 18.49 -11.51
CA ASP A 181 15.37 19.64 -12.22
C ASP A 181 14.86 19.23 -13.61
N ASP A 182 15.55 18.35 -14.30
CA ASP A 182 15.15 17.86 -15.61
C ASP A 182 13.77 17.21 -15.58
N ILE A 183 13.54 16.30 -14.64
CA ILE A 183 12.25 15.60 -14.49
C ILE A 183 11.17 16.57 -14.02
N GLN A 184 11.49 17.46 -13.07
CA GLN A 184 10.56 18.48 -12.61
C GLN A 184 10.14 19.43 -13.75
N ASN A 185 11.09 19.87 -14.56
CA ASN A 185 10.81 20.74 -15.69
C ASN A 185 10.06 20.02 -16.81
N PHE A 186 10.39 18.74 -17.06
CA PHE A 186 9.62 17.90 -17.99
C PHE A 186 8.16 17.78 -17.55
N PHE A 187 7.92 17.50 -16.26
CA PHE A 187 6.56 17.37 -15.74
C PHE A 187 5.80 18.69 -15.77
N LYS A 188 6.45 19.84 -15.47
CA LYS A 188 5.83 21.15 -15.64
C LYS A 188 5.32 21.40 -17.06
N LYS A 189 6.07 20.95 -18.08
CA LYS A 189 5.71 21.12 -19.49
C LYS A 189 4.65 20.14 -19.96
N LYS A 190 4.71 18.89 -19.51
CA LYS A 190 3.90 17.76 -20.03
C LYS A 190 2.88 17.22 -19.03
N GLY A 191 2.81 17.73 -17.81
CA GLY A 191 1.99 17.17 -16.72
C GLY A 191 0.50 17.06 -17.06
N LYS A 192 -0.07 18.01 -17.82
CA LYS A 192 -1.46 17.91 -18.27
C LYS A 192 -1.69 16.66 -19.14
N ILE A 193 -0.79 16.42 -20.10
CA ILE A 193 -0.87 15.23 -20.98
C ILE A 193 -0.67 13.96 -20.16
N LEU A 194 0.32 13.94 -19.24
CA LEU A 194 0.59 12.80 -18.38
C LEU A 194 -0.60 12.48 -17.49
N ASN A 195 -1.29 13.50 -16.96
CA ASN A 195 -2.50 13.29 -16.15
C ASN A 195 -3.67 12.72 -16.97
N VAL A 196 -3.82 13.13 -18.22
CA VAL A 196 -4.80 12.52 -19.13
C VAL A 196 -4.43 11.06 -19.39
N LEU A 197 -3.15 10.78 -19.67
CA LEU A 197 -2.67 9.40 -19.86
C LEU A 197 -2.83 8.55 -18.58
N PHE A 198 -2.63 9.12 -17.40
CA PHE A 198 -2.91 8.44 -16.13
C PHE A 198 -4.35 7.93 -16.07
N VAL A 199 -5.33 8.78 -16.41
CA VAL A 199 -6.75 8.38 -16.41
C VAL A 199 -7.01 7.32 -17.49
N ILE A 200 -6.53 7.55 -18.71
CA ILE A 200 -6.72 6.61 -19.83
C ILE A 200 -6.13 5.24 -19.50
N PHE A 201 -4.90 5.18 -19.01
CA PHE A 201 -4.25 3.91 -18.67
C PHE A 201 -4.92 3.22 -17.48
N GLY A 202 -5.43 3.98 -16.49
CA GLY A 202 -6.19 3.42 -15.39
C GLY A 202 -7.48 2.74 -15.87
N LEU A 203 -8.24 3.41 -16.72
CA LEU A 203 -9.47 2.86 -17.31
C LEU A 203 -9.17 1.67 -18.23
N LEU A 204 -8.21 1.80 -19.15
CA LEU A 204 -7.83 0.71 -20.06
C LEU A 204 -7.33 -0.54 -19.32
N ASN A 205 -6.54 -0.35 -18.26
CA ASN A 205 -6.07 -1.46 -17.41
C ASN A 205 -7.22 -2.16 -16.68
N GLY A 206 -8.16 -1.39 -16.14
CA GLY A 206 -9.38 -1.93 -15.53
C GLY A 206 -10.26 -2.67 -16.54
N CYS A 207 -10.49 -2.08 -17.73
CA CYS A 207 -11.22 -2.72 -18.84
C CYS A 207 -10.54 -4.03 -19.28
N ALA A 208 -9.22 -4.03 -19.48
CA ALA A 208 -8.48 -5.23 -19.86
C ALA A 208 -8.63 -6.34 -18.79
N ALA A 209 -8.46 -5.97 -17.50
CA ALA A 209 -8.64 -6.92 -16.40
C ALA A 209 -10.06 -7.48 -16.36
N TYR A 210 -11.09 -6.66 -16.57
CA TYR A 210 -12.49 -7.09 -16.66
C TYR A 210 -12.71 -8.07 -17.83
N ILE A 211 -12.19 -7.76 -19.02
CA ILE A 211 -12.33 -8.61 -20.21
C ILE A 211 -11.65 -9.97 -19.99
N PHE A 212 -10.44 -9.99 -19.43
CA PHE A 212 -9.75 -11.24 -19.11
C PHE A 212 -10.52 -12.04 -18.05
N GLY A 213 -10.97 -11.38 -16.98
CA GLY A 213 -11.75 -12.01 -15.93
C GLY A 213 -13.07 -12.60 -16.41
N SER A 214 -13.83 -11.87 -17.27
CA SER A 214 -15.09 -12.35 -17.82
C SER A 214 -14.94 -13.54 -18.76
N LYS A 215 -13.73 -13.73 -19.34
CA LYS A 215 -13.37 -14.90 -20.17
C LYS A 215 -12.76 -16.04 -19.36
N GLY A 216 -12.70 -15.94 -18.02
CA GLY A 216 -12.13 -16.96 -17.16
C GLY A 216 -10.60 -16.93 -17.01
N TYR A 217 -9.91 -15.95 -17.61
CA TYR A 217 -8.46 -15.76 -17.44
C TYR A 217 -8.16 -14.98 -16.15
N ASN A 218 -8.58 -15.51 -15.02
CA ASN A 218 -8.57 -14.84 -13.72
C ASN A 218 -7.19 -14.44 -13.25
N GLU A 219 -6.18 -15.28 -13.48
CA GLU A 219 -4.79 -14.99 -13.14
C GLU A 219 -4.27 -13.80 -13.94
N VAL A 220 -4.59 -13.70 -15.23
CA VAL A 220 -4.21 -12.56 -16.07
C VAL A 220 -4.93 -11.30 -15.61
N ALA A 221 -6.22 -11.38 -15.31
CA ALA A 221 -7.01 -10.27 -14.80
C ALA A 221 -6.42 -9.71 -13.50
N TRP A 222 -6.09 -10.57 -12.54
CA TRP A 222 -5.48 -10.17 -11.28
C TRP A 222 -4.10 -9.54 -11.48
N ARG A 223 -3.32 -10.08 -12.42
CA ARG A 223 -1.99 -9.58 -12.76
C ARG A 223 -1.97 -8.13 -13.24
N MET A 224 -3.03 -7.65 -13.90
CA MET A 224 -3.13 -6.25 -14.31
C MET A 224 -2.97 -5.27 -13.13
N PHE A 225 -3.25 -5.71 -11.90
CA PHE A 225 -3.13 -4.91 -10.68
C PHE A 225 -1.81 -5.12 -9.92
N SER A 226 -0.88 -5.90 -10.48
CA SER A 226 0.43 -6.15 -9.85
C SER A 226 1.24 -4.87 -9.70
N TYR A 227 1.93 -4.72 -8.58
CA TYR A 227 2.73 -3.52 -8.29
C TYR A 227 3.88 -3.31 -9.28
N ASN A 228 4.39 -4.38 -9.88
CA ASN A 228 5.42 -4.35 -10.91
C ASN A 228 4.87 -4.26 -12.35
N SER A 229 3.55 -4.13 -12.52
CA SER A 229 2.95 -3.84 -13.82
C SER A 229 3.48 -2.49 -14.34
N PRO A 230 3.96 -2.40 -15.59
CA PRO A 230 4.41 -1.14 -16.17
C PRO A 230 3.37 -0.02 -16.08
N VAL A 231 2.10 -0.38 -16.26
CA VAL A 231 0.97 0.58 -16.18
C VAL A 231 0.81 1.11 -14.74
N ILE A 232 0.82 0.23 -13.74
CA ILE A 232 0.68 0.63 -12.32
C ILE A 232 1.89 1.45 -11.87
N VAL A 233 3.10 1.09 -12.30
CA VAL A 233 4.32 1.86 -12.03
C VAL A 233 4.23 3.27 -12.64
N PHE A 234 3.88 3.37 -13.93
CA PHE A 234 3.69 4.66 -14.61
C PHE A 234 2.64 5.52 -13.89
N MET A 235 1.49 4.94 -13.59
CA MET A 235 0.41 5.65 -12.91
C MET A 235 0.83 6.15 -11.52
N ALA A 236 1.58 5.38 -10.76
CA ALA A 236 2.09 5.79 -9.45
C ALA A 236 3.05 6.99 -9.55
N ILE A 237 3.96 6.98 -10.53
CA ILE A 237 4.90 8.08 -10.78
C ILE A 237 4.15 9.36 -11.14
N VAL A 238 3.20 9.28 -12.08
CA VAL A 238 2.41 10.44 -12.52
C VAL A 238 1.57 10.99 -11.38
N ALA A 239 0.90 10.13 -10.61
CA ALA A 239 0.10 10.55 -9.45
C ALA A 239 0.94 11.29 -8.41
N CYS A 240 2.11 10.75 -8.04
CA CYS A 240 3.00 11.39 -7.07
C CYS A 240 3.54 12.72 -7.57
N LEU A 241 4.00 12.81 -8.82
CA LEU A 241 4.47 14.07 -9.41
C LEU A 241 3.36 15.10 -9.50
N SER A 242 2.12 14.68 -9.82
CA SER A 242 0.95 15.57 -9.85
C SER A 242 0.68 16.19 -8.49
N VAL A 243 0.74 15.40 -7.44
CA VAL A 243 0.58 15.89 -6.06
C VAL A 243 1.69 16.89 -5.71
N VAL A 244 2.94 16.59 -6.04
CA VAL A 244 4.08 17.51 -5.79
C VAL A 244 3.87 18.86 -6.49
N HIS A 245 3.40 18.86 -7.73
CA HIS A 245 3.18 20.09 -8.51
C HIS A 245 1.88 20.83 -8.15
N CYS A 246 0.86 20.12 -7.67
CA CYS A 246 -0.41 20.73 -7.23
C CYS A 246 -0.40 21.16 -5.76
N SER A 247 0.59 20.72 -4.96
CA SER A 247 0.65 21.02 -3.54
C SER A 247 0.81 22.52 -3.28
N ARG A 248 -0.25 23.14 -2.80
CA ARG A 248 -0.20 24.49 -2.20
C ARG A 248 -0.16 24.32 -0.70
N SER A 249 0.75 25.04 -0.03
CA SER A 249 0.75 25.10 1.42
C SER A 249 -0.61 25.63 1.91
N SER A 250 -1.28 24.84 2.75
CA SER A 250 -2.51 25.24 3.39
C SER A 250 -2.53 24.71 4.83
N LYS A 251 -3.25 25.41 5.72
CA LYS A 251 -3.43 24.96 7.11
C LYS A 251 -4.03 23.55 7.21
N ILE A 252 -4.80 23.13 6.20
CA ILE A 252 -5.39 21.78 6.13
C ILE A 252 -4.30 20.77 5.79
N CYS A 253 -3.45 21.04 4.79
CA CYS A 253 -2.33 20.16 4.44
C CYS A 253 -1.37 19.98 5.61
N ASP A 254 -1.07 21.02 6.37
CA ASP A 254 -0.21 20.95 7.55
C ASP A 254 -0.82 20.09 8.65
N LYS A 255 -2.14 20.20 8.89
CA LYS A 255 -2.85 19.35 9.85
C LYS A 255 -2.86 17.88 9.40
N LEU A 256 -3.15 17.61 8.13
CA LEU A 256 -3.12 16.25 7.56
C LEU A 256 -1.71 15.67 7.60
N GLY A 257 -0.67 16.47 7.34
CA GLY A 257 0.73 16.08 7.49
C GLY A 257 1.08 15.67 8.92
N LYS A 258 0.57 16.39 9.93
CA LYS A 258 0.75 16.00 11.34
C LYS A 258 0.02 14.70 11.69
N LEU A 259 -1.16 14.46 11.12
CA LEU A 259 -1.92 13.25 11.34
C LEU A 259 -1.31 12.04 10.62
N SER A 260 -0.64 12.24 9.49
CA SER A 260 -0.07 11.15 8.68
C SER A 260 0.93 10.27 9.44
N ARG A 261 1.54 10.78 10.52
CA ARG A 261 2.44 10.01 11.41
C ARG A 261 1.78 8.81 12.07
N TYR A 262 0.45 8.84 12.21
CA TYR A 262 -0.37 7.80 12.82
C TYR A 262 -0.97 6.83 11.78
N SER A 263 -0.62 6.99 10.51
CA SER A 263 -1.28 6.27 9.42
C SER A 263 -0.91 4.79 9.34
N LEU A 264 0.20 4.36 9.94
CA LEU A 264 0.61 2.96 9.96
C LEU A 264 -0.44 2.08 10.64
N ALA A 265 -1.08 2.57 11.70
CA ALA A 265 -2.14 1.84 12.38
C ALA A 265 -3.30 1.44 11.45
N ALA A 266 -3.66 2.31 10.49
CA ALA A 266 -4.70 1.98 9.53
C ALA A 266 -4.33 0.77 8.67
N TYR A 267 -3.07 0.65 8.25
CA TYR A 267 -2.57 -0.54 7.57
C TYR A 267 -2.61 -1.77 8.48
N LEU A 268 -2.02 -1.67 9.68
CA LEU A 268 -1.91 -2.80 10.61
C LEU A 268 -3.26 -3.36 11.03
N LEU A 269 -4.26 -2.49 11.25
CA LEU A 269 -5.59 -2.90 11.67
C LEU A 269 -6.44 -3.45 10.52
N THR A 270 -6.29 -2.93 9.31
CA THR A 270 -7.13 -3.33 8.17
C THR A 270 -6.60 -4.51 7.37
N ASP A 271 -5.30 -4.82 7.49
CA ASP A 271 -4.67 -5.94 6.77
C ASP A 271 -4.45 -7.17 7.65
N TYR A 272 -4.71 -7.09 8.97
CA TYR A 272 -4.50 -8.23 9.86
C TYR A 272 -5.43 -9.40 9.50
N PRO A 273 -4.88 -10.59 9.14
CA PRO A 273 -5.67 -11.67 8.54
C PRO A 273 -6.86 -12.14 9.37
N LEU A 274 -6.79 -12.07 10.70
CA LEU A 274 -7.86 -12.51 11.58
C LEU A 274 -8.98 -11.49 11.79
N ILE A 275 -8.72 -10.22 11.53
CA ILE A 275 -9.65 -9.12 11.79
C ILE A 275 -10.21 -8.51 10.51
N ARG A 276 -9.45 -8.56 9.41
CA ARG A 276 -9.84 -7.89 8.16
C ARG A 276 -11.24 -8.24 7.68
N GLU A 277 -11.68 -9.49 7.85
CA GLU A 277 -13.04 -9.89 7.47
C GLU A 277 -14.11 -9.26 8.38
N VAL A 278 -13.80 -9.11 9.66
CA VAL A 278 -14.70 -8.47 10.64
C VAL A 278 -14.76 -6.96 10.42
N VAL A 279 -13.61 -6.34 10.19
CA VAL A 279 -13.52 -4.88 9.92
C VAL A 279 -14.36 -4.50 8.71
N PHE A 280 -14.37 -5.32 7.67
CA PHE A 280 -15.12 -5.06 6.44
C PHE A 280 -16.49 -5.75 6.38
N LEU A 281 -16.92 -6.41 7.45
CA LEU A 281 -18.25 -7.07 7.51
C LEU A 281 -19.42 -6.14 7.12
N PRO A 282 -19.47 -4.86 7.53
CA PRO A 282 -20.56 -3.97 7.12
C PRO A 282 -20.74 -3.84 5.62
N LEU A 283 -19.67 -3.99 4.83
CA LEU A 283 -19.73 -3.88 3.38
C LEU A 283 -20.43 -5.07 2.72
N LYS A 284 -20.49 -6.23 3.38
CA LYS A 284 -21.17 -7.43 2.86
C LYS A 284 -22.71 -7.26 2.82
N TYR A 285 -23.28 -6.32 3.58
CA TYR A 285 -24.71 -6.08 3.63
C TYR A 285 -25.23 -5.10 2.55
N MET A 286 -24.36 -4.68 1.62
CA MET A 286 -24.69 -3.69 0.58
C MET A 286 -25.25 -4.32 -0.71
N ASN A 287 -25.77 -5.56 -0.66
CA ASN A 287 -26.15 -6.34 -1.84
C ASN A 287 -27.24 -5.69 -2.71
N SER A 288 -28.15 -4.90 -2.13
CA SER A 288 -29.25 -4.24 -2.85
C SER A 288 -28.90 -2.92 -3.53
N MET A 289 -27.66 -2.43 -3.35
CA MET A 289 -27.23 -1.14 -3.88
C MET A 289 -26.65 -1.26 -5.29
N SER A 290 -26.72 -0.18 -6.06
CA SER A 290 -26.01 -0.06 -7.34
C SER A 290 -24.49 -0.06 -7.15
N ASP A 291 -23.72 -0.44 -8.17
CA ASP A 291 -22.26 -0.46 -8.10
C ASP A 291 -21.67 0.91 -7.77
N PHE A 292 -22.28 1.99 -8.28
CA PHE A 292 -21.86 3.36 -7.97
C PHE A 292 -22.03 3.71 -6.49
N GLU A 293 -23.21 3.39 -5.92
CA GLU A 293 -23.48 3.61 -4.49
C GLU A 293 -22.52 2.82 -3.60
N LYS A 294 -22.28 1.55 -3.96
CA LYS A 294 -21.30 0.70 -3.24
C LYS A 294 -19.92 1.32 -3.25
N ILE A 295 -19.43 1.78 -4.40
CA ILE A 295 -18.12 2.42 -4.53
C ILE A 295 -18.03 3.68 -3.67
N LEU A 296 -19.04 4.54 -3.72
CA LEU A 296 -19.09 5.75 -2.90
C LEU A 296 -19.01 5.41 -1.40
N LEU A 297 -19.79 4.43 -0.96
CA LEU A 297 -19.78 3.98 0.43
C LEU A 297 -18.45 3.34 0.84
N ILE A 298 -17.80 2.57 -0.03
CA ILE A 298 -16.45 2.02 0.22
C ILE A 298 -15.46 3.16 0.49
N PHE A 299 -15.48 4.22 -0.32
CA PHE A 299 -14.60 5.36 -0.11
C PHE A 299 -14.90 6.10 1.20
N LEU A 300 -16.17 6.37 1.48
CA LEU A 300 -16.57 7.01 2.74
C LEU A 300 -16.17 6.16 3.95
N TYR A 301 -16.40 4.85 3.87
CA TYR A 301 -16.01 3.90 4.89
C TYR A 301 -14.48 3.87 5.08
N ALA A 302 -13.71 3.82 3.99
CA ALA A 302 -12.25 3.84 4.03
C ALA A 302 -11.69 5.14 4.64
N ILE A 303 -12.29 6.29 4.33
CA ILE A 303 -11.93 7.57 4.94
C ILE A 303 -12.22 7.51 6.44
N MET A 304 -13.44 7.16 6.84
CA MET A 304 -13.84 7.07 8.24
C MET A 304 -12.92 6.12 9.01
N LEU A 305 -12.71 4.91 8.50
CA LEU A 305 -11.89 3.89 9.14
C LEU A 305 -10.42 4.34 9.27
N THR A 306 -9.88 5.00 8.24
CA THR A 306 -8.53 5.56 8.31
C THR A 306 -8.40 6.55 9.46
N PHE A 307 -9.34 7.49 9.60
CA PHE A 307 -9.31 8.47 10.69
C PHE A 307 -9.52 7.83 12.07
N VAL A 308 -10.40 6.83 12.18
CA VAL A 308 -10.59 6.06 13.42
C VAL A 308 -9.28 5.38 13.84
N CYS A 309 -8.62 4.67 12.91
CA CYS A 309 -7.34 4.02 13.19
C CYS A 309 -6.24 5.03 13.60
N MET A 310 -6.18 6.18 12.93
CA MET A 310 -5.25 7.26 13.29
C MET A 310 -5.55 7.83 14.69
N GLY A 311 -6.83 7.94 15.04
CA GLY A 311 -7.26 8.35 16.39
C GLY A 311 -6.81 7.35 17.46
N ILE A 312 -7.00 6.06 17.23
CA ILE A 312 -6.54 4.97 18.12
C ILE A 312 -5.02 5.09 18.33
N ASP A 313 -4.26 5.26 17.26
CA ASP A 313 -2.79 5.37 17.36
C ASP A 313 -2.33 6.64 18.07
N SER A 314 -3.05 7.75 17.88
CA SER A 314 -2.78 8.99 18.61
C SER A 314 -2.93 8.80 20.12
N ILE A 315 -3.95 8.07 20.57
CA ILE A 315 -4.17 7.73 21.98
C ILE A 315 -3.03 6.81 22.47
N ARG A 316 -2.70 5.75 21.70
CA ARG A 316 -1.57 4.85 22.03
C ARG A 316 -0.28 5.65 22.24
N LYS A 317 0.04 6.56 21.33
CA LYS A 317 1.26 7.37 21.43
C LYS A 317 1.25 8.33 22.62
N CYS A 318 0.09 8.88 22.95
CA CYS A 318 -0.06 9.71 24.15
C CYS A 318 0.21 8.90 25.43
N LEU A 319 -0.34 7.68 25.52
CA LEU A 319 -0.11 6.76 26.64
C LEU A 319 1.37 6.35 26.73
N TYR A 320 1.98 6.02 25.59
CA TYR A 320 3.40 5.67 25.54
C TYR A 320 4.27 6.80 26.08
N ASN A 321 4.09 8.03 25.59
CA ASN A 321 4.85 9.18 26.04
C ASN A 321 4.62 9.49 27.54
N TYR A 322 3.40 9.26 28.04
CA TYR A 322 3.09 9.41 29.47
C TYR A 322 3.87 8.40 30.33
N ILE A 323 3.93 7.15 29.89
CA ILE A 323 4.67 6.08 30.59
C ILE A 323 6.17 6.34 30.53
N GLU A 324 6.71 6.71 29.38
CA GLU A 324 8.13 7.04 29.17
C GLU A 324 8.57 8.18 30.11
N ASN A 325 7.80 9.26 30.15
CA ASN A 325 8.07 10.39 31.06
C ASN A 325 8.00 10.01 32.53
N LYS A 326 7.11 9.08 32.93
CA LYS A 326 6.97 8.64 34.31
C LYS A 326 8.06 7.69 34.76
N LEU A 327 8.61 6.91 33.83
CA LEU A 327 9.67 5.92 34.09
C LEU A 327 11.08 6.50 33.91
N ASN A 328 11.23 7.78 33.49
CA ASN A 328 12.51 8.44 33.18
C ASN A 328 13.38 7.62 32.20
N ILE A 329 12.77 6.94 31.21
CA ILE A 329 13.44 6.15 30.17
C ILE A 329 13.64 6.98 28.91
#